data_c17de4b9d70b53ba1aa32dd9701328df
#
_entry.id   c17de4b9d70b53ba1aa32dd9701328df
#
_cell.length_a   1.000
_cell.length_b   1.000
_cell.length_c   1.000
_cell.angle_alpha   90.00
_cell.angle_beta   90.00
_cell.angle_gamma   90.00
#
_symmetry.space_group_name_H-M   'P 1'
#
loop_
_entity.id
_entity.type
_entity.pdbx_description
1 polymer ?
#
loop_
_entity_poly.entity_id
_entity_poly.type
_entity_poly.pdbx_seq_one_letter_code
_entity_poly.pdbx_strand_id
1 'polypeptide(L)' 'ELVTIARRVANMKGYTTAQGYMGYVDGSYMLFASEDDYLEYVEG' A
#
# COMPACT_ATOMS: atom_id res chain seq x y z
N GLU A 1 8.43 10.07 -14.72
CA GLU A 1 8.83 9.23 -13.59
C GLU A 1 8.23 9.70 -12.28
N LEU A 2 8.49 10.96 -11.95
CA LEU A 2 7.92 11.51 -10.73
C LEU A 2 6.40 11.49 -10.75
N VAL A 3 5.83 11.73 -11.90
CA VAL A 3 4.38 11.73 -12.04
C VAL A 3 3.84 10.32 -11.76
N THR A 4 4.52 9.31 -12.27
CA THR A 4 4.11 7.93 -12.06
C THR A 4 4.17 7.58 -10.58
N ILE A 5 5.23 7.99 -9.91
CA ILE A 5 5.38 7.72 -8.48
C ILE A 5 4.30 8.42 -7.69
N ALA A 6 4.01 9.68 -8.04
CA ALA A 6 2.98 10.44 -7.35
C ALA A 6 1.61 9.79 -7.52
N ARG A 7 1.33 9.27 -8.71
CA ARG A 7 0.07 8.60 -8.95
C ARG A 7 -0.06 7.34 -8.11
N ARG A 8 1.05 6.61 -7.95
CA ARG A 8 1.04 5.42 -7.12
C ARG A 8 0.68 5.78 -5.69
N VAL A 9 1.32 6.81 -5.16
CA VAL A 9 1.04 7.25 -3.81
C VAL A 9 -0.40 7.70 -3.68
N ALA A 10 -0.89 8.44 -4.67
CA ALA A 10 -2.26 8.96 -4.62
C ALA A 10 -3.29 7.84 -4.66
N ASN A 11 -2.94 6.70 -5.26
CA ASN A 11 -3.87 5.59 -5.40
C ASN A 11 -3.75 4.56 -4.28
N MET A 12 -2.84 4.79 -3.36
CA MET A 12 -2.68 3.86 -2.24
C MET A 12 -3.87 3.96 -1.31
N LYS A 13 -4.36 2.80 -0.89
CA LYS A 13 -5.47 2.72 0.03
C LYS A 13 -5.16 1.69 1.10
N GLY A 14 -5.44 2.04 2.34
CA GLY A 14 -5.20 1.11 3.40
C GLY A 14 -5.45 1.74 4.74
N TYR A 15 -5.31 0.94 5.77
CA TYR A 15 -5.54 1.39 7.14
C TYR A 15 -4.80 0.48 8.11
N THR A 16 -4.43 1.05 9.24
CA THR A 16 -3.71 0.33 10.28
C THR A 16 -4.69 -0.50 11.11
N THR A 17 -4.30 -1.73 11.43
CA THR A 17 -5.10 -2.61 12.25
C THR A 17 -4.25 -3.13 13.41
N ALA A 18 -4.90 -3.88 14.31
CA ALA A 18 -4.18 -4.46 15.44
C ALA A 18 -3.16 -5.49 14.97
N GLN A 19 -3.38 -6.13 13.83
CA GLN A 19 -2.49 -7.15 13.32
C GLN A 19 -1.44 -6.61 12.37
N GLY A 20 -1.57 -5.35 11.93
CA GLY A 20 -0.64 -4.77 11.00
C GLY A 20 -1.31 -3.73 10.13
N TYR A 21 -1.04 -3.78 8.84
CA TYR A 21 -1.58 -2.79 7.91
C TYR A 21 -2.33 -3.50 6.79
N MET A 22 -3.59 -3.14 6.61
CA MET A 22 -4.39 -3.70 5.51
C MET A 22 -4.25 -2.78 4.32
N GLY A 23 -3.60 -3.27 3.27
CA GLY A 23 -3.36 -2.49 2.07
C GLY A 23 -4.14 -3.02 0.88
N TYR A 24 -4.66 -2.13 0.08
CA TYR A 24 -5.47 -2.51 -1.08
C TYR A 24 -4.56 -2.83 -2.26
N VAL A 25 -4.70 -4.03 -2.82
CA VAL A 25 -3.89 -4.49 -3.94
C VAL A 25 -4.79 -5.22 -4.93
N ASP A 26 -4.86 -4.73 -6.16
CA ASP A 26 -5.54 -5.41 -7.26
C ASP A 26 -6.95 -5.87 -6.89
N GLY A 27 -7.70 -4.99 -6.27
CA GLY A 27 -9.11 -5.28 -5.98
C GLY A 27 -9.36 -6.01 -4.69
N SER A 28 -8.33 -6.23 -3.89
CA SER A 28 -8.47 -6.92 -2.61
C SER A 28 -7.58 -6.29 -1.57
N TYR A 29 -7.99 -6.42 -0.30
CA TYR A 29 -7.14 -5.98 0.79
C TYR A 29 -6.25 -7.12 1.24
N MET A 30 -4.98 -6.80 1.49
CA MET A 30 -4.01 -7.77 1.97
C MET A 30 -3.39 -7.27 3.26
N LEU A 31 -3.10 -8.18 4.18
CA LEU A 31 -2.50 -7.81 5.45
C LEU A 31 -0.97 -7.77 5.31
N PHE A 32 -0.41 -6.63 5.69
CA PHE A 32 1.05 -6.44 5.70
C PHE A 32 1.50 -6.21 7.13
N ALA A 33 2.78 -6.46 7.39
CA ALA A 33 3.33 -6.24 8.72
C ALA A 33 3.27 -4.77 9.11
N SER A 34 3.45 -3.87 8.12
CA SER A 34 3.42 -2.45 8.37
C SER A 34 3.10 -1.72 7.08
N GLU A 35 2.84 -0.41 7.19
CA GLU A 35 2.61 0.41 6.01
C GLU A 35 3.84 0.42 5.12
N ASP A 36 5.02 0.43 5.71
CA ASP A 36 6.25 0.40 4.91
C ASP A 36 6.33 -0.85 4.06
N ASP A 37 5.93 -1.99 4.60
CA ASP A 37 5.91 -3.22 3.83
C ASP A 37 4.92 -3.13 2.68
N TYR A 38 3.78 -2.51 2.91
CA TYR A 38 2.80 -2.31 1.86
C TYR A 38 3.37 -1.42 0.75
N LEU A 39 4.03 -0.34 1.15
CA LEU A 39 4.61 0.59 0.17
C LEU A 39 5.65 -0.11 -0.69
N GLU A 40 6.51 -0.91 -0.07
CA GLU A 40 7.51 -1.65 -0.83
C GLU A 40 6.87 -2.63 -1.79
N TYR A 41 5.80 -3.24 -1.38
CA TYR A 41 5.13 -4.21 -2.22
C TYR A 41 4.56 -3.56 -3.48
N VAL A 42 3.86 -2.43 -3.31
CA VAL A 42 3.22 -1.81 -4.46
C VAL A 42 4.19 -1.05 -5.34
N GLU A 43 5.32 -0.62 -4.79
CA GLU A 43 6.33 0.11 -5.57
C GLU A 43 7.39 -0.82 -6.12
N GLY A 44 7.64 -1.88 -5.42
CA GLY A 44 8.67 -2.79 -5.78
C GLY A 44 8.30 -3.69 -6.91
#